data_34986cd189c021f97ccedc6fcec6f974
#
_entry.id   34986cd189c021f97ccedc6fcec6f974
#
_cell.length_a   1.000
_cell.length_b   1.000
_cell.length_c   1.000
_cell.angle_alpha   90.00
_cell.angle_beta   90.00
_cell.angle_gamma   90.00
#
_symmetry.space_group_name_H-M   'P 1'
#
loop_
_entity.id
_entity.type
_entity.pdbx_description
1 polymer ?
#
loop_
_entity_poly.entity_id
_entity_poly.type
_entity_poly.pdbx_seq_one_letter_code
_entity_poly.pdbx_strand_id
1 'polypeptide(L)' 'MTFEEIQNSPNRWLTPADVAEVLETDANTIRRQAQTDPSKLGFPVVVLCSRIKINRKGFLKFIDE' A
#
# COMPACT_ATOMS: atom_id res chain seq x y z
N MET A 1 9.39 -4.75 -1.44
CA MET A 1 9.48 -4.59 -2.91
C MET A 1 9.84 -3.16 -3.26
N THR A 2 10.66 -3.00 -4.28
CA THR A 2 10.96 -1.67 -4.80
C THR A 2 9.82 -1.18 -5.68
N PHE A 3 9.83 0.09 -6.01
CA PHE A 3 8.82 0.67 -6.90
C PHE A 3 8.77 -0.06 -8.24
N GLU A 4 9.94 -0.35 -8.79
CA GLU A 4 10.04 -1.06 -10.07
C GLU A 4 9.45 -2.47 -9.98
N GLU A 5 9.71 -3.17 -8.89
CA GLU A 5 9.17 -4.50 -8.68
C GLU A 5 7.65 -4.46 -8.58
N ILE A 6 7.12 -3.46 -7.92
CA ILE A 6 5.66 -3.28 -7.81
C ILE A 6 5.05 -3.01 -9.19
N GLN A 7 5.70 -2.18 -9.97
CA GLN A 7 5.24 -1.84 -11.32
C GLN A 7 5.14 -3.06 -12.21
N ASN A 8 6.08 -3.98 -12.08
CA ASN A 8 6.17 -5.18 -12.92
C ASN A 8 5.52 -6.40 -12.29
N SER A 9 4.97 -6.27 -11.09
CA SER A 9 4.35 -7.39 -10.39
C SER A 9 3.03 -7.81 -11.06
N PRO A 10 2.79 -9.12 -11.20
CA PRO A 10 1.51 -9.60 -11.70
C PRO A 10 0.40 -9.53 -10.65
N ASN A 11 0.75 -9.29 -9.39
CA ASN A 11 -0.21 -9.23 -8.31
C ASN A 11 -1.02 -7.95 -8.37
N ARG A 12 -2.33 -8.08 -8.16
CA ARG A 12 -3.22 -6.93 -8.12
C ARG A 12 -3.14 -6.21 -6.78
N TRP A 13 -2.79 -6.93 -5.73
CA TRP A 13 -2.79 -6.42 -4.38
C TRP A 13 -1.40 -6.43 -3.77
N LEU A 14 -1.14 -5.42 -2.96
CA LEU A 14 0.11 -5.28 -2.24
C LEU A 14 -0.14 -5.40 -0.74
N THR A 15 0.92 -5.72 0.01
CA THR A 15 0.86 -5.75 1.47
C THR A 15 1.36 -4.42 2.03
N PRO A 16 1.04 -4.11 3.31
CA PRO A 16 1.60 -2.91 3.93
C PRO A 16 3.12 -2.87 3.91
N ALA A 17 3.77 -4.04 4.04
CA ALA A 17 5.23 -4.12 4.00
C ALA A 17 5.78 -3.67 2.64
N ASP A 18 5.11 -4.07 1.56
CA ASP A 18 5.52 -3.68 0.21
C ASP A 18 5.46 -2.18 0.03
N VAL A 19 4.37 -1.57 0.48
CA VAL A 19 4.14 -0.13 0.36
C VAL A 19 5.10 0.64 1.26
N ALA A 20 5.32 0.15 2.48
CA ALA A 20 6.19 0.80 3.43
C ALA A 20 7.63 0.91 2.91
N GLU A 21 8.10 -0.12 2.24
CA GLU A 21 9.45 -0.12 1.67
C GLU A 21 9.59 0.98 0.62
N VAL A 22 8.60 1.11 -0.26
CA VAL A 22 8.63 2.13 -1.30
C VAL A 22 8.55 3.53 -0.72
N LEU A 23 7.73 3.72 0.31
CA LEU A 23 7.54 5.02 0.95
C LEU A 23 8.58 5.32 2.03
N GLU A 24 9.51 4.37 2.24
CA GLU A 24 10.57 4.51 3.24
C GLU A 24 10.01 4.73 4.64
N THR A 25 8.97 3.99 4.98
CA THR A 25 8.33 4.07 6.28
C THR A 25 8.13 2.67 6.86
N ASP A 26 7.50 2.61 8.04
CA ASP A 26 7.29 1.38 8.77
C ASP A 26 5.97 0.73 8.36
N ALA A 27 5.98 -0.59 8.15
CA ALA A 27 4.76 -1.33 7.82
C ALA A 27 3.68 -1.17 8.88
N ASN A 28 4.07 -1.07 10.15
CA ASN A 28 3.11 -0.86 11.25
C ASN A 28 2.41 0.49 11.13
N THR A 29 3.12 1.49 10.64
CA THR A 29 2.55 2.81 10.42
C THR A 29 1.46 2.73 9.35
N ILE A 30 1.72 2.00 8.27
CA ILE A 30 0.75 1.81 7.20
C ILE A 30 -0.48 1.07 7.73
N ARG A 31 -0.28 0.00 8.47
CA ARG A 31 -1.39 -0.78 9.04
C ARG A 31 -2.25 0.04 9.98
N ARG A 32 -1.61 0.79 10.86
CA ARG A 32 -2.32 1.64 11.83
C ARG A 32 -3.13 2.71 11.11
N GLN A 33 -2.54 3.35 10.13
CA GLN A 33 -3.23 4.39 9.38
C GLN A 33 -4.42 3.82 8.60
N ALA A 34 -4.25 2.64 7.99
CA ALA A 34 -5.32 2.00 7.24
C ALA A 34 -6.50 1.61 8.12
N GLN A 35 -6.23 1.21 9.36
CA GLN A 35 -7.27 0.82 10.29
C GLN A 35 -7.96 2.02 10.94
N THR A 36 -7.24 3.12 11.10
CA THR A 36 -7.75 4.31 11.78
C THR A 36 -8.42 5.27 10.78
N ASP A 37 -7.71 5.61 9.73
CA ASP A 37 -8.21 6.55 8.73
C ASP A 37 -7.55 6.26 7.38
N PRO A 38 -8.09 5.30 6.61
CA PRO A 38 -7.50 4.91 5.34
C PRO A 38 -7.46 6.05 4.31
N SER A 39 -8.32 7.04 4.44
CA SER A 39 -8.36 8.14 3.48
C SER A 39 -7.09 9.00 3.54
N LYS A 40 -6.38 8.99 4.65
CA LYS A 40 -5.15 9.76 4.80
C LYS A 40 -3.96 9.14 4.09
N LEU A 41 -4.09 7.88 3.68
CA LEU A 41 -3.02 7.21 2.93
C LEU A 41 -2.90 7.72 1.51
N GLY A 42 -3.99 8.25 0.95
CA GLY A 42 -3.97 8.81 -0.39
C GLY A 42 -4.12 7.79 -1.51
N PHE A 43 -4.23 6.52 -1.18
CA PHE A 43 -4.45 5.45 -2.16
C PHE A 43 -5.46 4.45 -1.62
N PRO A 44 -6.15 3.70 -2.52
CA PRO A 44 -7.18 2.75 -2.09
C PRO A 44 -6.61 1.60 -1.27
N VAL A 45 -7.26 1.31 -0.14
CA VAL A 45 -6.90 0.17 0.68
C VAL A 45 -8.17 -0.60 1.04
N VAL A 46 -8.02 -1.91 1.25
CA VAL A 46 -9.11 -2.78 1.69
C VAL A 46 -8.69 -3.42 2.99
N VAL A 47 -9.49 -3.24 4.03
CA VAL A 47 -9.23 -3.84 5.33
C VAL A 47 -10.13 -5.07 5.49
N LEU A 48 -9.51 -6.24 5.56
CA LEU A 48 -10.21 -7.51 5.70
C LEU A 48 -9.80 -8.16 7.02
N CYS A 49 -10.61 -7.98 8.05
CA CYS A 49 -10.33 -8.52 9.39
C CYS A 49 -8.93 -8.09 9.84
N SER A 50 -7.99 -9.05 9.85
CA SER A 50 -6.61 -8.77 10.28
C SER A 50 -5.66 -8.50 9.11
N ARG A 51 -6.19 -8.48 7.87
CA ARG A 51 -5.37 -8.30 6.68
C ARG A 51 -5.70 -6.98 6.00
N ILE A 52 -4.66 -6.31 5.53
CA ILE A 52 -4.80 -5.07 4.80
C ILE A 52 -4.23 -5.30 3.41
N LYS A 53 -5.03 -4.98 2.39
CA LYS A 53 -4.61 -5.11 1.00
C LYS A 53 -4.69 -3.77 0.32
N ILE A 54 -3.66 -3.48 -0.47
CA ILE A 54 -3.53 -2.20 -1.15
C ILE A 54 -3.61 -2.44 -2.65
N ASN A 55 -4.47 -1.69 -3.34
CA ASN A 55 -4.62 -1.84 -4.78
C ASN A 55 -3.34 -1.34 -5.47
N ARG A 56 -2.71 -2.24 -6.23
CA ARG A 56 -1.44 -1.92 -6.87
C ARG A 56 -1.57 -0.73 -7.84
N LYS A 57 -2.59 -0.74 -8.68
CA LYS A 57 -2.79 0.35 -9.64
C LYS A 57 -3.05 1.68 -8.96
N GLY A 58 -3.86 1.67 -7.91
CA GLY A 58 -4.14 2.88 -7.15
C GLY A 58 -2.90 3.44 -6.48
N PHE A 59 -2.08 2.55 -5.93
CA PHE A 59 -0.84 2.95 -5.28
C PHE A 59 0.16 3.53 -6.28
N LEU A 60 0.29 2.90 -7.44
CA LEU A 60 1.18 3.39 -8.49
C LEU A 60 0.75 4.75 -9.00
N LYS A 61 -0.55 4.94 -9.15
CA LYS A 61 -1.10 6.23 -9.58
C LYS A 61 -0.81 7.32 -8.54
N PHE A 62 -0.89 6.97 -7.26
CA PHE A 62 -0.59 7.90 -6.18
C PHE A 62 0.86 8.35 -6.22
N ILE A 63 1.78 7.43 -6.45
CA ILE A 63 3.21 7.74 -6.49
C ILE A 63 3.58 8.52 -7.76
N ASP A 64 2.93 8.20 -8.85
CA ASP A 64 3.23 8.77 -10.17
C ASP A 64 2.87 10.26 -10.27
N GLU A 65 2.18 10.76 -9.28
CA GLU A 65 1.89 12.17 -9.18
C GLU A 65 2.98 12.87 -8.37
#